data_f2b203565e0efd2ebc3ce1420d13b285
#
_entry.id   f2b203565e0efd2ebc3ce1420d13b285
#
_cell.length_a   1.000
_cell.length_b   1.000
_cell.length_c   1.000
_cell.angle_alpha   90.00
_cell.angle_beta   90.00
_cell.angle_gamma   90.00
#
_symmetry.space_group_name_H-M   'P 1'
#
loop_
_entity.id
_entity.type
_entity.pdbx_description
1 polymer ?
#
loop_
_entity_poly.entity_id
_entity_poly.type
_entity_poly.pdbx_seq_one_letter_code
_entity_poly.pdbx_strand_id
1 'polypeptide(L)' 'MREQLIKALLAHAQGDIQKHVANVEVYFTNPAGIGEHSNIVEAIEQELDMIAKYQDQIDIIHKYFKK' A
#
# COMPACT_ATOMS: atom_id res chain seq x y z
N MET A 1 -1.56 -22.12 -14.48
CA MET A 1 -1.19 -21.98 -13.05
C MET A 1 -0.34 -20.74 -12.81
N ARG A 2 0.70 -20.56 -13.59
CA ARG A 2 1.59 -19.42 -13.45
C ARG A 2 0.85 -18.07 -13.60
N GLU A 3 0.04 -17.97 -14.64
CA GLU A 3 -0.69 -16.72 -14.91
C GLU A 3 -1.67 -16.38 -13.78
N GLN A 4 -2.28 -17.40 -13.23
CA GLN A 4 -3.23 -17.20 -12.13
C GLN A 4 -2.54 -16.73 -10.87
N LEU A 5 -1.34 -17.26 -10.61
CA LEU A 5 -0.56 -16.84 -9.45
C LEU A 5 -0.09 -15.39 -9.61
N ILE A 6 0.38 -15.02 -10.79
CA ILE A 6 0.79 -13.64 -11.04
C ILE A 6 -0.40 -12.69 -10.88
N LYS A 7 -1.54 -13.07 -11.43
CA LYS A 7 -2.74 -12.25 -11.32
C LYS A 7 -3.16 -12.05 -9.86
N ALA A 8 -3.08 -13.11 -9.08
CA ALA A 8 -3.43 -13.03 -7.66
C ALA A 8 -2.46 -12.13 -6.89
N LEU A 9 -1.17 -12.25 -7.19
CA LEU A 9 -0.17 -11.41 -6.54
C LEU A 9 -0.38 -9.93 -6.87
N LEU A 10 -0.66 -9.63 -8.13
CA LEU A 10 -0.90 -8.23 -8.54
C LEU A 10 -2.18 -7.69 -7.90
N ALA A 11 -3.24 -8.49 -7.88
CA ALA A 11 -4.50 -8.05 -7.29
C ALA A 11 -4.34 -7.79 -5.79
N HIS A 12 -3.61 -8.64 -5.10
CA HIS A 12 -3.36 -8.47 -3.67
C HIS A 12 -2.57 -7.18 -3.42
N ALA A 13 -1.49 -7.00 -4.17
CA ALA A 13 -0.65 -5.82 -4.00
C ALA A 13 -1.42 -4.53 -4.28
N GLN A 14 -2.21 -4.52 -5.35
CA GLN A 14 -3.02 -3.36 -5.69
C GLN A 14 -4.06 -3.05 -4.63
N GLY A 15 -4.70 -4.10 -4.08
CA GLY A 15 -5.67 -3.92 -3.01
C GLY A 15 -5.05 -3.33 -1.76
N ASP A 16 -3.85 -3.81 -1.39
CA ASP A 16 -3.17 -3.28 -0.23
C ASP A 16 -2.70 -1.84 -0.44
N ILE A 17 -2.26 -1.51 -1.65
CA ILE A 17 -1.92 -0.12 -1.96
C ILE A 17 -3.13 0.77 -1.76
N GLN A 18 -4.28 0.36 -2.28
CA GLN A 18 -5.50 1.16 -2.15
C GLN A 18 -5.90 1.33 -0.69
N LYS A 19 -5.76 0.27 0.10
CA LYS A 19 -6.07 0.34 1.54
C LYS A 19 -5.20 1.38 2.23
N HIS A 20 -3.90 1.34 2.00
CA HIS A 20 -2.98 2.24 2.69
C HIS A 20 -3.08 3.67 2.16
N VAL A 21 -3.38 3.84 0.87
CA VAL A 21 -3.67 5.18 0.33
C VAL A 21 -4.89 5.77 1.03
N ALA A 22 -5.94 4.97 1.20
CA ALA A 22 -7.14 5.44 1.89
C ALA A 22 -6.82 5.84 3.33
N ASN A 23 -5.98 5.05 4.01
CA ASN A 23 -5.57 5.38 5.37
C ASN A 23 -4.83 6.72 5.42
N VAL A 24 -3.93 6.96 4.48
CA VAL A 24 -3.20 8.23 4.42
C VAL A 24 -4.17 9.40 4.22
N GLU A 25 -5.16 9.22 3.34
CA GLU A 25 -6.14 10.28 3.10
C GLU A 25 -6.94 10.59 4.36
N VAL A 26 -7.29 9.58 5.14
CA VAL A 26 -7.98 9.79 6.41
C VAL A 26 -7.11 10.63 7.35
N TYR A 27 -5.82 10.28 7.45
CA TYR A 27 -4.90 11.05 8.29
C TYR A 27 -4.78 12.50 7.82
N PHE A 28 -4.72 12.73 6.51
CA PHE A 28 -4.61 14.09 5.98
C PHE A 28 -5.86 14.93 6.24
N THR A 29 -7.03 14.32 6.14
CA THR A 29 -8.28 15.07 6.22
C THR A 29 -8.83 15.18 7.62
N ASN A 30 -8.43 14.28 8.52
CA ASN A 30 -8.97 14.30 9.89
C ASN A 30 -7.92 13.84 10.89
N PRO A 31 -6.81 14.56 11.02
CA PRO A 31 -5.75 14.16 11.94
C PRO A 31 -6.20 14.10 13.39
N ALA A 32 -7.11 14.97 13.79
CA ALA A 32 -7.59 15.01 15.16
C ALA A 32 -8.46 13.80 15.51
N GLY A 33 -9.00 13.12 14.51
CA GLY A 33 -9.85 11.95 14.72
C GLY A 33 -9.11 10.66 14.91
N ILE A 34 -7.80 10.69 14.92
CA ILE A 34 -6.99 9.47 14.93
C ILE A 34 -6.56 9.12 16.34
N GLY A 35 -7.27 9.60 17.28
CA GLY A 35 -7.07 9.20 18.65
C GLY A 35 -5.95 9.97 19.31
N GLU A 36 -5.39 9.35 20.32
CA GLU A 36 -4.56 10.03 21.27
C GLU A 36 -3.11 10.12 20.89
N HIS A 37 -2.77 9.60 19.74
CA HIS A 37 -1.36 9.55 19.37
C HIS A 37 -0.92 10.88 18.84
N SER A 38 0.12 11.37 19.46
CA SER A 38 0.67 12.65 19.10
C SER A 38 1.45 12.62 17.81
N ASN A 39 1.81 11.41 17.34
CA ASN A 39 2.73 11.33 16.19
C ASN A 39 2.02 10.86 14.93
N ILE A 40 1.23 11.75 14.38
CA ILE A 40 0.52 11.48 13.13
C ILE A 40 1.47 11.34 11.95
N VAL A 41 2.59 12.05 11.98
CA VAL A 41 3.58 11.97 10.91
C VAL A 41 4.15 10.57 10.84
N GLU A 42 4.48 9.99 11.98
CA GLU A 42 4.99 8.62 12.02
C GLU A 42 3.95 7.62 11.53
N ALA A 43 2.69 7.82 11.90
CA ALA A 43 1.62 6.96 11.44
C ALA A 43 1.51 6.99 9.91
N ILE A 44 1.59 8.17 9.33
CA ILE A 44 1.56 8.33 7.88
C ILE A 44 2.77 7.65 7.24
N GLU A 45 3.94 7.81 7.83
CA GLU A 45 5.14 7.17 7.31
C GLU A 45 5.01 5.65 7.26
N GLN A 46 4.39 5.04 8.26
CA GLN A 46 4.15 3.61 8.26
C GLN A 46 3.23 3.18 7.11
N GLU A 47 2.22 3.98 6.82
CA GLU A 47 1.34 3.70 5.68
C GLU A 47 2.11 3.82 4.37
N LEU A 48 2.94 4.85 4.24
CA LEU A 48 3.75 5.04 3.05
C LEU A 48 4.72 3.88 2.82
N ASP A 49 5.27 3.33 3.89
CA ASP A 49 6.16 2.17 3.78
C ASP A 49 5.43 0.97 3.18
N MET A 50 4.18 0.76 3.55
CA MET A 50 3.39 -0.34 3.01
C MET A 50 3.06 -0.11 1.54
N ILE A 51 2.75 1.12 1.17
CA ILE A 51 2.50 1.46 -0.23
C ILE A 51 3.76 1.19 -1.06
N ALA A 52 4.90 1.65 -0.57
CA ALA A 52 6.17 1.45 -1.26
C ALA A 52 6.50 -0.03 -1.43
N LYS A 53 6.27 -0.82 -0.40
CA LYS A 53 6.52 -2.26 -0.44
C LYS A 53 5.73 -2.94 -1.57
N TYR A 54 4.45 -2.67 -1.64
CA TYR A 54 3.60 -3.33 -2.62
C TYR A 54 3.79 -2.77 -4.02
N GLN A 55 4.05 -1.46 -4.13
CA GLN A 55 4.37 -0.86 -5.41
C GLN A 55 5.65 -1.47 -5.98
N ASP A 56 6.64 -1.68 -5.13
CA ASP A 56 7.89 -2.31 -5.54
C ASP A 56 7.65 -3.74 -6.04
N GLN A 57 6.79 -4.50 -5.35
CA GLN A 57 6.46 -5.84 -5.78
C GLN A 57 5.79 -5.85 -7.16
N ILE A 58 4.87 -4.93 -7.40
CA ILE A 58 4.22 -4.81 -8.69
C ILE A 58 5.25 -4.52 -9.79
N ASP A 59 6.13 -3.58 -9.54
CA ASP A 59 7.16 -3.21 -10.50
C ASP A 59 8.08 -4.38 -10.81
N ILE A 60 8.45 -5.14 -9.79
CA ILE A 60 9.30 -6.32 -9.95
C ILE A 60 8.59 -7.39 -10.78
N ILE A 61 7.32 -7.63 -10.51
CA ILE A 61 6.55 -8.61 -11.28
C ILE A 61 6.52 -8.23 -12.76
N HIS A 62 6.23 -6.96 -13.04
CA HIS A 62 6.18 -6.50 -14.43
C HIS A 62 7.53 -6.57 -15.11
N LYS A 63 8.58 -6.26 -14.38
CA LYS A 63 9.92 -6.22 -14.97
C LYS A 63 10.46 -7.62 -15.27
N TYR A 64 10.21 -8.58 -14.40
CA TYR A 64 10.91 -9.87 -14.48
C TYR A 64 9.99 -11.03 -14.83
N PHE A 65 8.70 -10.95 -14.60
CA PHE A 65 7.84 -12.12 -14.65
C PHE A 65 6.65 -11.98 -15.61
N LYS A 66 6.36 -10.79 -16.08
CA LYS A 66 5.30 -10.59 -17.06
C LYS A 66 5.93 -10.21 -18.39
N LYS A 67 5.98 -11.18 -19.22
CA LYS A 67 6.49 -10.93 -20.56
C LYS A 67 5.47 -11.29 -21.60
#